data_b5d01a30d5f46f7f3ed827d95954cba3
#
_entry.id   b5d01a30d5f46f7f3ed827d95954cba3
#
_cell.length_a   1.000
_cell.length_b   1.000
_cell.length_c   1.000
_cell.angle_alpha   90.00
_cell.angle_beta   90.00
_cell.angle_gamma   90.00
#
_symmetry.space_group_name_H-M   'P 1'
#
loop_
_entity.id
_entity.type
_entity.pdbx_description
1 polymer ?
#
loop_
_entity_poly.entity_id
_entity_poly.type
_entity_poly.pdbx_seq_one_letter_code
_entity_poly.pdbx_strand_id
1 'polypeptide(L)'
;GEEWSKTLFSSADREVLLLDNLRGRVESVELEAAVLSGQVTARRFHTQETVTRPWRPIVALTANGATLGSDLSRRVIPVRLERPVDAEAYSGDLVLDREAMLRAALSIVRGYLASGETAHITPWQSYDAWNRVIPASLAWLGCGDLVAHAQASIASVDAEREERMRVIRALH
;
A
#
# COMPACT_ATOMS: atom_id res chain seq x y z
N GLY A 1 15.81 -6.11 11.28
CA GLY A 1 16.21 -7.15 10.36
C GLY A 1 15.58 -8.50 10.64
N GLU A 2 16.02 -9.22 11.65
CA GLU A 2 15.63 -10.62 11.87
C GLU A 2 14.14 -10.82 12.15
N GLU A 3 13.51 -9.89 12.87
CA GLU A 3 12.07 -9.93 13.17
C GLU A 3 11.22 -9.77 11.92
N TRP A 4 11.58 -8.84 11.04
CA TRP A 4 10.92 -8.66 9.75
C TRP A 4 11.03 -9.90 8.88
N SER A 5 12.22 -10.49 8.76
CA SER A 5 12.42 -11.70 7.97
C SER A 5 11.54 -12.86 8.46
N LYS A 6 11.41 -13.03 9.77
CA LYS A 6 10.53 -14.07 10.37
C LYS A 6 9.06 -13.80 10.07
N THR A 7 8.60 -12.56 10.25
CA THR A 7 7.22 -12.15 9.98
C THR A 7 6.85 -12.36 8.52
N LEU A 8 7.70 -11.91 7.59
CA LEU A 8 7.48 -12.06 6.17
C LEU A 8 7.49 -13.53 5.74
N PHE A 9 8.42 -14.34 6.25
CA PHE A 9 8.50 -15.75 5.92
C PHE A 9 7.28 -16.53 6.43
N SER A 10 6.80 -16.24 7.64
CA SER A 10 5.60 -16.86 8.22
C SER A 10 4.30 -16.42 7.54
N SER A 11 4.31 -15.28 6.85
CA SER A 11 3.15 -14.77 6.10
C SER A 11 3.08 -15.24 4.65
N ALA A 12 4.07 -16.02 4.17
CA ALA A 12 4.19 -16.38 2.77
C ALA A 12 2.97 -17.11 2.18
N ASP A 13 2.23 -17.83 3.02
CA ASP A 13 1.02 -18.56 2.62
C ASP A 13 -0.28 -17.76 2.84
N ARG A 14 -0.18 -16.50 3.24
CA ARG A 14 -1.33 -15.63 3.46
C ARG A 14 -1.71 -14.85 2.21
N GLU A 15 -2.98 -14.53 2.06
CA GLU A 15 -3.46 -13.63 0.99
C GLU A 15 -3.18 -12.17 1.35
N VAL A 16 -3.29 -11.82 2.63
CA VAL A 16 -3.10 -10.45 3.14
C VAL A 16 -2.19 -10.48 4.37
N LEU A 17 -1.24 -9.56 4.40
CA LEU A 17 -0.43 -9.23 5.57
C LEU A 17 -0.85 -7.85 6.07
N LEU A 18 -1.53 -7.81 7.22
CA LEU A 18 -1.86 -6.58 7.90
C LEU A 18 -0.79 -6.26 8.96
N LEU A 19 -0.17 -5.10 8.83
CA LEU A 19 0.75 -4.52 9.81
C LEU A 19 0.04 -3.32 10.45
N ASP A 20 -0.51 -3.58 11.62
CA ASP A 20 -1.43 -2.66 12.28
C ASP A 20 -0.75 -1.73 13.28
N ASN A 21 -1.25 -0.49 13.38
CA ASN A 21 -0.85 0.53 14.36
C ASN A 21 0.64 0.84 14.38
N LEU A 22 1.23 0.98 13.20
CA LEU A 22 2.64 1.33 13.06
C LEU A 22 2.89 2.75 13.56
N ARG A 23 4.08 2.98 14.15
CA ARG A 23 4.47 4.27 14.71
C ARG A 23 5.86 4.68 14.23
N GLY A 24 6.11 5.98 14.21
CA GLY A 24 7.40 6.52 13.85
C GLY A 24 7.74 6.31 12.37
N ARG A 25 9.01 6.04 12.07
CA ARG A 25 9.46 5.78 10.70
C ARG A 25 9.40 4.29 10.40
N VAL A 26 8.59 3.93 9.42
CA VAL A 26 8.48 2.56 8.92
C VAL A 26 9.44 2.38 7.76
N GLU A 27 10.44 1.56 7.97
CA GLU A 27 11.50 1.29 7.01
C GLU A 27 11.96 -0.16 7.18
N SER A 28 11.93 -0.96 6.12
CA SER A 28 12.37 -2.36 6.16
C SER A 28 12.87 -2.79 4.79
N VAL A 29 14.16 -2.99 4.70
CA VAL A 29 14.82 -3.52 3.50
C VAL A 29 14.26 -4.90 3.12
N GLU A 30 13.90 -5.70 4.11
CA GLU A 30 13.34 -7.04 3.92
C GLU A 30 11.95 -6.99 3.31
N LEU A 31 11.08 -6.07 3.79
CA LEU A 31 9.75 -5.87 3.23
C LEU A 31 9.84 -5.32 1.79
N GLU A 32 10.69 -4.35 1.55
CA GLU A 32 10.93 -3.77 0.23
C GLU A 32 11.43 -4.84 -0.75
N ALA A 33 12.39 -5.65 -0.34
CA ALA A 33 12.90 -6.75 -1.15
C ALA A 33 11.83 -7.81 -1.44
N ALA A 34 10.99 -8.16 -0.45
CA ALA A 34 9.91 -9.12 -0.62
C ALA A 34 8.84 -8.64 -1.60
N VAL A 35 8.43 -7.37 -1.49
CA VAL A 35 7.46 -6.75 -2.41
C VAL A 35 7.99 -6.69 -3.84
N LEU A 36 9.30 -6.42 -4.02
CA LEU A 36 9.92 -6.33 -5.33
C LEU A 36 10.16 -7.68 -5.99
N SER A 37 10.73 -8.61 -5.23
CA SER A 37 11.15 -9.92 -5.79
C SER A 37 10.01 -10.93 -5.84
N GLY A 38 8.94 -10.71 -5.06
CA GLY A 38 7.89 -11.71 -4.86
C GLY A 38 8.40 -12.97 -4.15
N GLN A 39 9.48 -12.82 -3.37
CA GLN A 39 10.14 -13.94 -2.66
C GLN A 39 10.62 -13.49 -1.29
N VAL A 40 10.63 -14.42 -0.36
CA VAL A 40 11.22 -14.24 0.98
C VAL A 40 12.20 -15.36 1.27
N THR A 41 13.27 -15.00 1.95
CA THR A 41 14.34 -15.92 2.29
C THR A 41 14.56 -15.89 3.80
N ALA A 42 14.60 -17.08 4.42
CA ALA A 42 14.92 -17.21 5.84
C ALA A 42 15.87 -18.38 6.07
N ARG A 43 16.65 -18.30 7.14
CA ARG A 43 17.46 -19.44 7.60
C ARG A 43 16.56 -20.46 8.26
N ARG A 44 16.79 -21.72 7.95
CA ARG A 44 16.12 -22.83 8.63
C ARG A 44 16.67 -22.95 10.06
N PHE A 45 15.78 -23.13 11.02
CA PHE A 45 16.17 -23.30 12.42
C PHE A 45 17.18 -24.44 12.58
N HIS A 46 18.24 -24.20 13.36
CA HIS A 46 19.33 -25.13 13.67
C HIS A 46 20.18 -25.63 12.49
N THR A 47 20.10 -24.98 11.33
CA THR A 47 20.92 -25.33 10.17
C THR A 47 21.55 -24.08 9.55
N GLN A 48 22.55 -24.28 8.70
CA GLN A 48 23.14 -23.22 7.86
C GLN A 48 22.33 -23.03 6.55
N GLU A 49 21.28 -23.82 6.36
CA GLU A 49 20.50 -23.79 5.14
C GLU A 49 19.59 -22.57 5.08
N THR A 50 19.53 -22.00 3.90
CA THR A 50 18.67 -20.88 3.56
C THR A 50 17.51 -21.39 2.69
N VAL A 51 16.28 -21.09 3.09
CA VAL A 51 15.08 -21.49 2.33
C VAL A 51 14.47 -20.23 1.72
N THR A 52 14.22 -20.26 0.42
CA THR A 52 13.51 -19.21 -0.31
C THR A 52 12.11 -19.70 -0.69
N ARG A 53 11.10 -18.86 -0.48
CA ARG A 53 9.70 -19.16 -0.79
C ARG A 53 9.09 -18.03 -1.63
N PRO A 54 8.14 -18.34 -2.54
CA PRO A 54 7.32 -17.31 -3.16
C PRO A 54 6.58 -16.51 -2.09
N TRP A 55 6.45 -15.19 -2.29
CA TRP A 55 5.77 -14.29 -1.37
C TRP A 55 4.88 -13.31 -2.14
N ARG A 56 3.57 -13.42 -1.96
CA ARG A 56 2.58 -12.66 -2.74
C ARG A 56 1.44 -12.04 -1.93
N PRO A 57 1.53 -11.89 -0.60
CA PRO A 57 0.47 -11.24 0.16
C PRO A 57 0.26 -9.81 -0.31
N ILE A 58 -0.98 -9.36 -0.31
CA ILE A 58 -1.29 -7.94 -0.33
C ILE A 58 -0.90 -7.38 1.03
N VAL A 59 -0.06 -6.35 1.07
CA VAL A 59 0.35 -5.71 2.31
C VAL A 59 -0.58 -4.54 2.61
N ALA A 60 -1.20 -4.56 3.78
CA ALA A 60 -1.94 -3.43 4.32
C ALA A 60 -1.20 -2.91 5.56
N LEU A 61 -0.99 -1.60 5.62
CA LEU A 61 -0.33 -0.90 6.72
C LEU A 61 -1.33 0.07 7.34
N THR A 62 -1.51 0.03 8.65
CA THR A 62 -2.22 1.10 9.35
C THR A 62 -1.26 1.86 10.24
N ALA A 63 -1.43 3.17 10.30
CA ALA A 63 -0.54 4.02 11.07
C ALA A 63 -1.23 5.32 11.48
N ASN A 64 -0.83 5.84 12.63
CA ASN A 64 -1.24 7.17 13.07
C ASN A 64 0.03 8.04 13.19
N GLY A 65 0.21 8.95 12.21
CA GLY A 65 1.36 9.86 12.17
C GLY A 65 2.70 9.18 11.87
N ALA A 66 2.71 7.95 11.33
CA ALA A 66 3.93 7.31 10.87
C ALA A 66 4.38 7.89 9.52
N THR A 67 5.69 7.79 9.27
CA THR A 67 6.30 8.13 7.99
C THR A 67 6.89 6.88 7.35
N LEU A 68 6.80 6.78 6.03
CA LEU A 68 7.41 5.68 5.29
C LEU A 68 8.83 6.03 4.86
N GLY A 69 9.71 5.04 4.81
CA GLY A 69 10.99 5.20 4.14
C GLY A 69 10.83 5.54 2.66
N SER A 70 11.83 6.19 2.05
CA SER A 70 11.76 6.69 0.68
C SER A 70 11.43 5.61 -0.36
N ASP A 71 11.97 4.41 -0.19
CA ASP A 71 11.72 3.32 -1.13
C ASP A 71 10.36 2.67 -0.92
N LEU A 72 9.92 2.53 0.34
CA LEU A 72 8.60 2.00 0.66
C LEU A 72 7.49 2.97 0.22
N SER A 73 7.67 4.29 0.39
CA SER A 73 6.70 5.31 -0.02
C SER A 73 6.36 5.27 -1.52
N ARG A 74 7.32 4.87 -2.36
CA ARG A 74 7.11 4.72 -3.81
C ARG A 74 6.32 3.47 -4.20
N ARG A 75 5.95 2.62 -3.25
CA ARG A 75 5.30 1.30 -3.48
C ARG A 75 3.99 1.17 -2.75
N VAL A 76 3.58 2.20 -2.04
CA VAL A 76 2.38 2.21 -1.21
C VAL A 76 1.36 3.20 -1.77
N ILE A 77 0.13 2.78 -1.90
CA ILE A 77 -1.00 3.67 -2.16
C ILE A 77 -1.49 4.19 -0.81
N PRO A 78 -1.27 5.47 -0.49
CA PRO A 78 -1.75 6.03 0.76
C PRO A 78 -3.26 6.23 0.71
N VAL A 79 -3.94 5.78 1.76
CA VAL A 79 -5.36 6.07 2.00
C VAL A 79 -5.44 6.88 3.27
N ARG A 80 -5.77 8.16 3.16
CA ARG A 80 -5.94 9.05 4.31
C ARG A 80 -7.38 9.00 4.79
N LEU A 81 -7.56 8.60 6.03
CA LEU A 81 -8.86 8.62 6.69
C LEU A 81 -9.00 9.89 7.51
N GLU A 82 -9.96 10.72 7.16
CA GLU A 82 -10.29 11.94 7.89
C GLU A 82 -11.70 11.81 8.47
N ARG A 83 -11.83 12.16 9.73
CA ARG A 83 -13.16 12.21 10.34
C ARG A 83 -13.79 13.56 10.01
N PRO A 84 -14.96 13.61 9.36
CA PRO A 84 -15.69 14.86 9.17
C PRO A 84 -15.97 15.53 10.52
N VAL A 85 -15.94 16.85 10.55
CA VAL A 85 -16.12 17.66 11.79
C VAL A 85 -17.45 17.33 12.46
N ASP A 86 -18.51 17.12 11.67
CA ASP A 86 -19.87 16.86 12.12
C ASP A 86 -20.23 15.36 12.11
N ALA A 87 -19.24 14.47 12.00
CA ALA A 87 -19.52 13.05 11.96
C ALA A 87 -19.98 12.55 13.33
N GLU A 88 -21.19 12.01 13.37
CA GLU A 88 -21.65 11.22 14.50
C GLU A 88 -20.75 10.00 14.69
N ALA A 89 -20.64 9.53 15.94
CA ALA A 89 -19.91 8.31 16.20
C ALA A 89 -20.62 7.15 15.49
N TYR A 90 -19.89 6.44 14.61
CA TYR A 90 -20.41 5.23 14.00
C TYR A 90 -20.66 4.19 15.08
N SER A 91 -21.92 3.75 15.20
CA SER A 91 -22.35 2.82 16.25
C SER A 91 -22.88 1.50 15.70
N GLY A 92 -22.76 1.25 14.40
CA GLY A 92 -23.26 0.05 13.76
C GLY A 92 -22.16 -0.93 13.36
N ASP A 93 -22.51 -2.20 13.24
CA ASP A 93 -21.64 -3.21 12.64
C ASP A 93 -21.59 -3.00 11.12
N LEU A 94 -20.38 -2.89 10.57
CA LEU A 94 -20.19 -2.82 9.13
C LEU A 94 -20.36 -4.24 8.55
N VAL A 95 -21.53 -4.51 7.99
CA VAL A 95 -21.76 -5.76 7.25
C VAL A 95 -21.27 -5.58 5.82
N LEU A 96 -20.14 -6.21 5.48
CA LEU A 96 -19.58 -6.20 4.15
C LEU A 96 -20.07 -7.44 3.38
N ASP A 97 -20.81 -7.22 2.29
CA ASP A 97 -21.07 -8.28 1.30
C ASP A 97 -19.84 -8.45 0.40
N ARG A 98 -18.94 -9.35 0.82
CA ARG A 98 -17.71 -9.64 0.09
C ARG A 98 -17.97 -10.05 -1.35
N GLU A 99 -19.02 -10.85 -1.59
CA GLU A 99 -19.31 -11.36 -2.94
C GLU A 99 -19.78 -10.23 -3.85
N ALA A 100 -20.69 -9.38 -3.39
CA ALA A 100 -21.13 -8.21 -4.14
C ALA A 100 -19.98 -7.25 -4.44
N MET A 101 -19.09 -6.99 -3.46
CA MET A 101 -17.91 -6.14 -3.65
C MET A 101 -16.95 -6.70 -4.68
N LEU A 102 -16.66 -8.00 -4.65
CA LEU A 102 -15.77 -8.65 -5.62
C LEU A 102 -16.39 -8.63 -7.02
N ARG A 103 -17.69 -8.92 -7.14
CA ARG A 103 -18.41 -8.83 -8.42
C ARG A 103 -18.36 -7.42 -9.00
N ALA A 104 -18.58 -6.40 -8.18
CA ALA A 104 -18.51 -5.00 -8.61
C ALA A 104 -17.11 -4.64 -9.11
N ALA A 105 -16.05 -4.95 -8.34
CA ALA A 105 -14.67 -4.69 -8.72
C ALA A 105 -14.28 -5.38 -10.03
N LEU A 106 -14.61 -6.66 -10.17
CA LEU A 106 -14.33 -7.42 -11.39
C LEU A 106 -15.15 -6.91 -12.59
N SER A 107 -16.39 -6.44 -12.36
CA SER A 107 -17.23 -5.86 -13.41
C SER A 107 -16.64 -4.56 -13.95
N ILE A 108 -16.08 -3.71 -13.10
CA ILE A 108 -15.41 -2.47 -13.51
C ILE A 108 -14.21 -2.80 -14.41
N VAL A 109 -13.33 -3.69 -13.96
CA VAL A 109 -12.14 -4.07 -14.73
C VAL A 109 -12.54 -4.72 -16.06
N ARG A 110 -13.52 -5.63 -16.05
CA ARG A 110 -14.01 -6.29 -17.26
C ARG A 110 -14.66 -5.30 -18.21
N GLY A 111 -15.46 -4.36 -17.71
CA GLY A 111 -16.09 -3.31 -18.50
C GLY A 111 -15.06 -2.46 -19.23
N TYR A 112 -14.04 -2.00 -18.50
CA TYR A 112 -12.93 -1.25 -19.07
C TYR A 112 -12.20 -2.03 -20.18
N LEU A 113 -11.80 -3.26 -19.89
CA LEU A 113 -11.09 -4.09 -20.88
C LEU A 113 -11.94 -4.41 -22.11
N ALA A 114 -13.27 -4.55 -21.95
CA ALA A 114 -14.19 -4.82 -23.04
C ALA A 114 -14.53 -3.57 -23.88
N SER A 115 -14.43 -2.37 -23.30
CA SER A 115 -14.70 -1.11 -24.02
C SER A 115 -13.69 -0.84 -25.13
N GLY A 116 -12.47 -1.35 -25.02
CA GLY A 116 -11.36 -1.03 -25.92
C GLY A 116 -10.86 0.41 -25.81
N GLU A 117 -11.36 1.16 -24.83
CA GLU A 117 -10.94 2.54 -24.58
C GLU A 117 -9.59 2.59 -23.88
N THR A 118 -8.90 3.72 -24.04
CA THR A 118 -7.63 3.98 -23.34
C THR A 118 -7.84 5.12 -22.36
N ALA A 119 -7.66 4.86 -21.08
CA ALA A 119 -7.70 5.87 -20.06
C ALA A 119 -6.30 6.50 -19.88
N HIS A 120 -6.25 7.82 -19.78
CA HIS A 120 -5.02 8.54 -19.48
C HIS A 120 -4.81 8.61 -17.97
N ILE A 121 -3.69 8.08 -17.52
CA ILE A 121 -3.28 8.08 -16.11
C ILE A 121 -1.82 8.49 -15.98
N THR A 122 -1.44 9.01 -14.83
CA THR A 122 -0.05 9.14 -14.42
C THR A 122 0.53 7.74 -14.20
N PRO A 123 1.65 7.36 -14.84
CA PRO A 123 2.18 6.02 -14.66
C PRO A 123 2.87 5.87 -13.29
N TRP A 124 2.59 4.78 -12.60
CA TRP A 124 3.40 4.34 -11.48
C TRP A 124 4.60 3.58 -12.02
N GLN A 125 5.79 4.11 -11.78
CA GLN A 125 7.03 3.53 -12.33
C GLN A 125 7.22 2.08 -11.88
N SER A 126 7.67 1.24 -12.81
CA SER A 126 7.94 -0.20 -12.62
C SER A 126 6.70 -1.09 -12.43
N TYR A 127 5.49 -0.56 -12.63
CA TYR A 127 4.23 -1.30 -12.47
C TYR A 127 3.33 -1.24 -13.71
N ASP A 128 3.89 -1.37 -14.90
CA ASP A 128 3.19 -1.15 -16.18
C ASP A 128 1.95 -2.05 -16.36
N ALA A 129 2.03 -3.32 -15.96
CA ALA A 129 0.90 -4.24 -16.05
C ALA A 129 -0.25 -3.82 -15.12
N TRP A 130 0.07 -3.37 -13.92
CA TRP A 130 -0.90 -2.85 -12.94
C TRP A 130 -1.49 -1.52 -13.41
N ASN A 131 -0.66 -0.61 -13.93
CA ASN A 131 -1.08 0.68 -14.47
C ASN A 131 -2.16 0.52 -15.54
N ARG A 132 -1.96 -0.43 -16.46
CA ARG A 132 -2.88 -0.70 -17.57
C ARG A 132 -4.23 -1.26 -17.14
N VAL A 133 -4.34 -1.84 -15.95
CA VAL A 133 -5.56 -2.50 -15.50
C VAL A 133 -6.24 -1.71 -14.39
N ILE A 134 -5.59 -1.54 -13.25
CA ILE A 134 -6.27 -1.02 -12.05
C ILE A 134 -6.49 0.50 -12.10
N PRO A 135 -5.46 1.37 -12.16
CA PRO A 135 -5.71 2.81 -12.22
C PRO A 135 -6.41 3.22 -13.51
N ALA A 136 -6.11 2.55 -14.61
CA ALA A 136 -6.79 2.86 -15.87
C ALA A 136 -8.30 2.55 -15.81
N SER A 137 -8.73 1.44 -15.22
CA SER A 137 -10.16 1.14 -15.07
C SER A 137 -10.87 2.10 -14.12
N LEU A 138 -10.19 2.59 -13.07
CA LEU A 138 -10.74 3.60 -12.17
C LEU A 138 -10.86 4.97 -12.84
N ALA A 139 -9.86 5.38 -13.61
CA ALA A 139 -9.93 6.61 -14.39
C ALA A 139 -11.04 6.56 -15.46
N TRP A 140 -11.17 5.43 -16.15
CA TRP A 140 -12.27 5.16 -17.11
C TRP A 140 -13.64 5.27 -16.45
N LEU A 141 -13.79 4.77 -15.21
CA LEU A 141 -15.02 4.88 -14.43
C LEU A 141 -15.34 6.31 -13.96
N GLY A 142 -14.39 7.25 -14.09
CA GLY A 142 -14.53 8.63 -13.61
C GLY A 142 -14.07 8.86 -12.18
N CYS A 143 -13.37 7.90 -11.56
CA CYS A 143 -12.81 8.06 -10.21
C CYS A 143 -11.56 8.95 -10.16
N GLY A 144 -11.14 9.52 -11.30
CA GLY A 144 -9.93 10.34 -11.40
C GLY A 144 -8.64 9.52 -11.48
N ASP A 145 -7.50 10.22 -11.42
CA ASP A 145 -6.17 9.60 -11.50
C ASP A 145 -5.68 9.19 -10.10
N LEU A 146 -5.86 7.92 -9.78
CA LEU A 146 -5.42 7.33 -8.50
C LEU A 146 -3.93 7.56 -8.24
N VAL A 147 -3.09 7.44 -9.28
CA VAL A 147 -1.62 7.53 -9.14
C VAL A 147 -1.19 8.97 -8.87
N ALA A 148 -1.75 9.92 -9.61
CA ALA A 148 -1.47 11.34 -9.37
C ALA A 148 -1.93 11.76 -7.96
N HIS A 149 -3.09 11.30 -7.52
CA HIS A 149 -3.60 11.56 -6.17
C HIS A 149 -2.68 10.96 -5.09
N ALA A 150 -2.25 9.71 -5.26
CA ALA A 150 -1.35 9.05 -4.33
C ALA A 150 0.01 9.76 -4.24
N GLN A 151 0.59 10.17 -5.36
CA GLN A 151 1.85 10.91 -5.40
C GLN A 151 1.73 12.29 -4.74
N ALA A 152 0.65 13.01 -4.98
CA ALA A 152 0.37 14.28 -4.32
C ALA A 152 0.22 14.13 -2.79
N SER A 153 -0.44 13.05 -2.36
CA SER A 153 -0.62 12.73 -0.94
C SER A 153 0.71 12.43 -0.25
N ILE A 154 1.60 11.69 -0.89
CA ILE A 154 2.95 11.42 -0.38
C ILE A 154 3.75 12.73 -0.28
N ALA A 155 3.74 13.54 -1.33
CA ALA A 155 4.46 14.81 -1.35
C ALA A 155 3.99 15.79 -0.26
N SER A 156 2.69 15.83 0.04
CA SER A 156 2.14 16.68 1.09
C SER A 156 2.63 16.28 2.49
N VAL A 157 2.70 14.99 2.77
CA VAL A 157 3.22 14.46 4.04
C VAL A 157 4.70 14.79 4.23
N ASP A 158 5.49 14.68 3.17
CA ASP A 158 6.91 15.02 3.21
C ASP A 158 7.11 16.53 3.43
N ALA A 159 6.34 17.39 2.78
CA ALA A 159 6.39 18.84 2.95
C ALA A 159 6.02 19.28 4.38
N GLU A 160 4.95 18.74 4.95
CA GLU A 160 4.56 19.00 6.34
C GLU A 160 5.65 18.58 7.33
N ARG A 161 6.31 17.48 7.06
CA ARG A 161 7.41 16.97 7.87
C ARG A 161 8.63 17.89 7.80
N GLU A 162 9.03 18.31 6.62
CA GLU A 162 10.14 19.25 6.42
C GLU A 162 9.89 20.57 7.15
N GLU A 163 8.68 21.10 7.09
CA GLU A 163 8.29 22.31 7.78
C GLU A 163 8.36 22.14 9.30
N ARG A 164 7.84 21.05 9.85
CA ARG A 164 7.96 20.74 11.30
C ARG A 164 9.42 20.64 11.74
N MET A 165 10.27 19.98 10.95
CA MET A 165 11.69 19.87 11.23
C MET A 165 12.41 21.21 11.15
N ARG A 166 12.00 22.11 10.24
CA ARG A 166 12.52 23.48 10.15
C ARG A 166 12.20 24.27 11.42
N VAL A 167 10.94 24.21 11.88
CA VAL A 167 10.51 24.88 13.11
C VAL A 167 11.30 24.35 14.33
N ILE A 168 11.45 23.05 14.47
CA ILE A 168 12.21 22.44 15.58
C ILE A 168 13.67 22.91 15.57
N ARG A 169 14.31 22.96 14.42
CA ARG A 169 15.71 23.44 14.28
C ARG A 169 15.86 24.94 14.59
N ALA A 170 14.83 25.73 14.38
CA ALA A 170 14.83 27.17 14.69
C ALA A 170 14.63 27.46 16.18
N LEU A 171 14.17 26.48 16.97
CA LEU A 171 13.96 26.61 18.43
C LEU A 171 15.15 26.10 19.25
N HIS A 172 16.15 25.52 18.61
CA HIS A 172 17.41 25.06 19.20
C HIS A 172 18.60 25.89 18.71
#